data_27432e2eeb1efbce635df02169b3213d
#
_entry.id   27432e2eeb1efbce635df02169b3213d
#
_cell.length_a   1.000
_cell.length_b   1.000
_cell.length_c   1.000
_cell.angle_alpha   90.00
_cell.angle_beta   90.00
_cell.angle_gamma   90.00
#
_symmetry.space_group_name_H-M   'P 1'
#
loop_
_entity.id
_entity.type
_entity.pdbx_description
1 polymer ?
#
loop_
_entity_poly.entity_id
_entity_poly.type
_entity_poly.pdbx_seq_one_letter_code
_entity_poly.pdbx_strand_id
1 'polypeptide(L)'
;MDVKDRVRELRLQGRSPKEIARALKVAPSVVAPLVRAIAAESAPTGEPEVVGCWINTGWSDGLNVDPARGWVDEAPGSGVDGMVCVLVARRHGYDRMAVSGYLADVYCLGVKNAIGPDVLDERELRRFREYFFGEYAGYQEAPIDLARHLVLGSIDYARTLGFEPDEEFEPVAGALGAWEEKSAITFGRDGRPFYMQGPHDDAAKVLRILRRTLSDDEFDHVTVSPGWPAR
;
A
#
# COMPACT_ATOMS: atom_id res chain seq x y z
N MET A 1 38.17 -24.05 -5.53
CA MET A 1 36.75 -23.75 -5.24
C MET A 1 36.74 -22.84 -4.05
N ASP A 2 36.21 -21.65 -4.20
CA ASP A 2 36.21 -20.61 -3.17
C ASP A 2 35.26 -21.01 -2.01
N VAL A 3 35.57 -20.51 -0.80
CA VAL A 3 34.73 -20.73 0.39
C VAL A 3 33.29 -20.26 0.16
N LYS A 4 33.13 -19.19 -0.60
CA LYS A 4 31.80 -18.66 -0.96
C LYS A 4 31.01 -19.63 -1.83
N ASP A 5 31.64 -20.28 -2.80
CA ASP A 5 30.99 -21.29 -3.66
C ASP A 5 30.51 -22.49 -2.84
N ARG A 6 31.36 -22.92 -1.88
CA ARG A 6 31.01 -24.02 -1.01
C ARG A 6 29.87 -23.68 -0.04
N VAL A 7 29.84 -22.46 0.47
CA VAL A 7 28.70 -21.95 1.28
C VAL A 7 27.43 -21.96 0.43
N ARG A 8 27.47 -21.51 -0.83
CA ARG A 8 26.32 -21.51 -1.76
C ARG A 8 25.79 -22.93 -1.97
N GLU A 9 26.65 -23.90 -2.26
CA GLU A 9 26.26 -25.29 -2.46
C GLU A 9 25.56 -25.89 -1.22
N LEU A 10 26.11 -25.67 -0.05
CA LEU A 10 25.55 -26.16 1.21
C LEU A 10 24.22 -25.48 1.57
N ARG A 11 24.04 -24.19 1.19
CA ARG A 11 22.75 -23.50 1.34
C ARG A 11 21.67 -24.08 0.43
N LEU A 12 21.99 -24.40 -0.83
CA LEU A 12 21.08 -25.10 -1.76
C LEU A 12 20.64 -26.46 -1.23
N GLN A 13 21.47 -27.10 -0.39
CA GLN A 13 21.11 -28.36 0.30
C GLN A 13 20.27 -28.12 1.56
N GLY A 14 19.82 -26.89 1.85
CA GLY A 14 18.97 -26.54 3.00
C GLY A 14 19.71 -26.40 4.34
N ARG A 15 21.06 -26.43 4.34
CA ARG A 15 21.82 -26.36 5.61
C ARG A 15 21.78 -24.97 6.23
N SER A 16 21.64 -24.93 7.55
CA SER A 16 21.70 -23.71 8.34
C SER A 16 23.13 -23.11 8.38
N PRO A 17 23.29 -21.80 8.65
CA PRO A 17 24.62 -21.17 8.77
C PRO A 17 25.54 -21.86 9.80
N LYS A 18 24.99 -22.38 10.90
CA LYS A 18 25.74 -23.13 11.94
C LYS A 18 26.25 -24.46 11.42
N GLU A 19 25.43 -25.18 10.65
CA GLU A 19 25.82 -26.46 10.03
C GLU A 19 26.86 -26.26 8.95
N ILE A 20 26.75 -25.18 8.18
CA ILE A 20 27.75 -24.79 7.16
C ILE A 20 29.08 -24.47 7.80
N ALA A 21 29.09 -23.66 8.87
CA ALA A 21 30.30 -23.33 9.63
C ALA A 21 30.99 -24.61 10.15
N ARG A 22 30.21 -25.56 10.68
CA ARG A 22 30.73 -26.84 11.15
C ARG A 22 31.27 -27.70 9.99
N ALA A 23 30.57 -27.77 8.88
CA ALA A 23 30.96 -28.57 7.71
C ALA A 23 32.26 -28.03 7.05
N LEU A 24 32.42 -26.71 7.01
CA LEU A 24 33.60 -26.04 6.46
C LEU A 24 34.73 -25.85 7.47
N LYS A 25 34.51 -26.19 8.74
CA LYS A 25 35.47 -26.00 9.86
C LYS A 25 35.92 -24.54 9.99
N VAL A 26 35.02 -23.59 9.81
CA VAL A 26 35.25 -22.15 9.95
C VAL A 26 34.37 -21.55 11.04
N ALA A 27 34.73 -20.38 11.54
CA ALA A 27 33.91 -19.69 12.53
C ALA A 27 32.54 -19.25 11.94
N PRO A 28 31.44 -19.30 12.68
CA PRO A 28 30.15 -18.80 12.22
C PRO A 28 30.17 -17.33 11.75
N SER A 29 31.06 -16.53 12.34
CA SER A 29 31.28 -15.13 11.94
C SER A 29 31.82 -14.96 10.52
N VAL A 30 32.48 -16.00 9.96
CA VAL A 30 32.94 -16.00 8.56
C VAL A 30 31.79 -16.41 7.62
N VAL A 31 30.93 -17.35 8.06
CA VAL A 31 29.83 -17.85 7.22
C VAL A 31 28.67 -16.86 7.14
N ALA A 32 28.33 -16.16 8.21
CA ALA A 32 27.19 -15.27 8.27
C ALA A 32 27.24 -14.13 7.22
N PRO A 33 28.36 -13.40 7.00
CA PRO A 33 28.43 -12.41 5.93
C PRO A 33 28.38 -13.03 4.53
N LEU A 34 28.95 -14.23 4.33
CA LEU A 34 28.89 -14.93 3.04
C LEU A 34 27.47 -15.39 2.70
N VAL A 35 26.73 -15.91 3.68
CA VAL A 35 25.30 -16.26 3.49
C VAL A 35 24.47 -15.04 3.13
N ARG A 36 24.72 -13.89 3.78
CA ARG A 36 24.04 -12.63 3.44
C ARG A 36 24.41 -12.14 2.04
N ALA A 37 25.68 -12.19 1.67
CA ALA A 37 26.12 -11.81 0.32
C ALA A 37 25.53 -12.72 -0.77
N ILE A 38 25.48 -14.03 -0.54
CA ILE A 38 24.86 -15.00 -1.47
C ILE A 38 23.35 -14.73 -1.57
N ALA A 39 22.67 -14.44 -0.48
CA ALA A 39 21.25 -14.10 -0.48
C ALA A 39 20.99 -12.80 -1.28
N ALA A 40 21.85 -11.80 -1.11
CA ALA A 40 21.79 -10.54 -1.86
C ALA A 40 22.06 -10.72 -3.36
N GLU A 41 22.98 -11.61 -3.74
CA GLU A 41 23.26 -11.96 -5.16
C GLU A 41 22.14 -12.80 -5.79
N SER A 42 21.42 -13.57 -4.98
CA SER A 42 20.29 -14.40 -5.39
C SER A 42 18.96 -13.66 -5.28
N ALA A 43 18.97 -12.44 -4.76
CA ALA A 43 17.79 -11.59 -4.78
C ALA A 43 17.38 -11.36 -6.24
N PRO A 44 16.11 -11.57 -6.59
CA PRO A 44 15.64 -11.27 -7.94
C PRO A 44 15.99 -9.83 -8.28
N THR A 45 16.57 -9.62 -9.46
CA THR A 45 16.93 -8.29 -10.00
C THR A 45 15.69 -7.52 -10.48
N GLY A 46 14.55 -7.74 -9.85
CA GLY A 46 13.26 -7.12 -10.15
C GLY A 46 12.48 -6.81 -8.87
N GLU A 47 11.31 -6.24 -9.02
CA GLU A 47 10.38 -6.04 -7.90
C GLU A 47 10.06 -7.39 -7.23
N PRO A 48 10.02 -7.45 -5.88
CA PRO A 48 9.60 -8.67 -5.19
C PRO A 48 8.20 -9.12 -5.66
N GLU A 49 8.01 -10.43 -5.79
CA GLU A 49 6.74 -11.01 -6.20
C GLU A 49 5.58 -10.49 -5.34
N VAL A 50 4.49 -10.06 -5.97
CA VAL A 50 3.23 -9.76 -5.29
C VAL A 50 2.56 -11.07 -4.95
N VAL A 51 2.44 -11.37 -3.66
CA VAL A 51 1.81 -12.60 -3.13
C VAL A 51 0.32 -12.40 -2.89
N GLY A 52 -0.10 -11.15 -2.71
CA GLY A 52 -1.49 -10.78 -2.56
C GLY A 52 -1.66 -9.27 -2.56
N CYS A 53 -2.83 -8.85 -3.02
CA CYS A 53 -3.28 -7.48 -2.97
C CYS A 53 -4.79 -7.50 -2.71
N TRP A 54 -5.25 -6.68 -1.77
CA TRP A 54 -6.65 -6.61 -1.37
C TRP A 54 -7.09 -5.16 -1.23
N ILE A 55 -8.35 -4.91 -1.53
CA ILE A 55 -9.02 -3.62 -1.38
C ILE A 55 -10.38 -3.82 -0.70
N ASN A 56 -10.89 -2.82 0.01
CA ASN A 56 -12.26 -2.87 0.53
C ASN A 56 -13.27 -2.92 -0.63
N THR A 57 -14.39 -3.57 -0.40
CA THR A 57 -15.56 -3.46 -1.31
C THR A 57 -16.13 -2.04 -1.27
N GLY A 58 -16.80 -1.63 -2.33
CA GLY A 58 -17.27 -0.25 -2.50
C GLY A 58 -16.18 0.76 -2.86
N TRP A 59 -14.99 0.26 -3.23
CA TRP A 59 -13.85 1.11 -3.62
C TRP A 59 -14.14 2.02 -4.82
N SER A 60 -15.07 1.62 -5.68
CA SER A 60 -15.40 2.33 -6.92
C SER A 60 -16.48 3.40 -6.75
N ASP A 61 -17.09 3.51 -5.57
CA ASP A 61 -18.18 4.46 -5.33
C ASP A 61 -17.75 5.89 -5.64
N GLY A 62 -18.56 6.59 -6.44
CA GLY A 62 -18.30 7.96 -6.89
C GLY A 62 -17.12 8.12 -7.84
N LEU A 63 -16.40 7.04 -8.21
CA LEU A 63 -15.29 7.08 -9.16
C LEU A 63 -15.75 6.74 -10.58
N ASN A 64 -15.14 7.38 -11.58
CA ASN A 64 -15.28 6.95 -12.97
C ASN A 64 -14.04 6.13 -13.36
N VAL A 65 -14.27 4.85 -13.60
CA VAL A 65 -13.23 3.87 -13.93
C VAL A 65 -13.29 3.55 -15.42
N ASP A 66 -12.14 3.53 -16.09
CA ASP A 66 -12.09 3.11 -17.51
C ASP A 66 -12.56 1.66 -17.64
N PRO A 67 -13.69 1.40 -18.31
CA PRO A 67 -14.25 0.06 -18.43
C PRO A 67 -13.36 -0.92 -19.21
N ALA A 68 -12.40 -0.41 -19.98
CA ALA A 68 -11.45 -1.25 -20.71
C ALA A 68 -10.48 -2.00 -19.78
N ARG A 69 -10.32 -1.56 -18.52
CA ARG A 69 -9.49 -2.23 -17.50
C ARG A 69 -10.16 -3.50 -16.95
N GLY A 70 -11.48 -3.63 -17.05
CA GLY A 70 -12.21 -4.80 -16.58
C GLY A 70 -12.16 -5.02 -15.06
N TRP A 71 -11.81 -4.00 -14.29
CA TRP A 71 -11.82 -4.07 -12.82
C TRP A 71 -13.25 -4.07 -12.31
N VAL A 72 -13.53 -4.97 -11.37
CA VAL A 72 -14.86 -5.17 -10.81
C VAL A 72 -14.83 -4.87 -9.31
N ASP A 73 -15.80 -4.08 -8.85
CA ASP A 73 -16.11 -3.94 -7.43
C ASP A 73 -17.19 -4.96 -7.09
N GLU A 74 -16.90 -5.87 -6.14
CA GLU A 74 -17.80 -6.98 -5.80
C GLU A 74 -19.04 -6.52 -5.03
N ALA A 75 -19.01 -5.35 -4.38
CA ALA A 75 -20.15 -4.79 -3.67
C ALA A 75 -20.19 -3.25 -3.77
N PRO A 76 -20.46 -2.70 -4.98
CA PRO A 76 -20.61 -1.27 -5.16
C PRO A 76 -21.75 -0.73 -4.28
N GLY A 77 -21.60 0.48 -3.77
CA GLY A 77 -22.54 1.08 -2.82
C GLY A 77 -22.29 0.69 -1.35
N SER A 78 -21.24 -0.09 -1.07
CA SER A 78 -20.81 -0.46 0.28
C SER A 78 -19.58 0.30 0.78
N GLY A 79 -19.09 1.26 -0.01
CA GLY A 79 -17.92 2.08 0.31
C GLY A 79 -18.17 3.07 1.45
N VAL A 80 -17.11 3.65 1.96
CA VAL A 80 -17.11 4.64 3.04
C VAL A 80 -16.65 5.98 2.46
N ASP A 81 -17.57 6.68 1.80
CA ASP A 81 -17.43 8.09 1.38
C ASP A 81 -16.09 8.46 0.77
N GLY A 82 -15.59 7.64 -0.17
CA GLY A 82 -14.32 7.85 -0.87
C GLY A 82 -13.08 7.40 -0.10
N MET A 83 -13.25 6.74 1.04
CA MET A 83 -12.12 6.16 1.77
C MET A 83 -11.83 4.76 1.24
N VAL A 84 -10.67 4.59 0.62
CA VAL A 84 -10.22 3.31 0.07
C VAL A 84 -9.03 2.78 0.84
N CYS A 85 -9.16 1.55 1.35
CA CYS A 85 -8.07 0.81 1.96
C CYS A 85 -7.47 -0.18 0.95
N VAL A 86 -6.15 -0.16 0.84
CA VAL A 86 -5.38 -1.09 0.00
C VAL A 86 -4.34 -1.78 0.85
N LEU A 87 -4.25 -3.11 0.74
CA LEU A 87 -3.23 -3.91 1.41
C LEU A 87 -2.44 -4.70 0.37
N VAL A 88 -1.12 -4.57 0.39
CA VAL A 88 -0.21 -5.24 -0.53
C VAL A 88 0.77 -6.12 0.25
N ALA A 89 0.88 -7.39 -0.14
CA ALA A 89 1.86 -8.33 0.39
C ALA A 89 2.85 -8.74 -0.70
N ARG A 90 4.15 -8.55 -0.44
CA ARG A 90 5.23 -8.95 -1.34
C ARG A 90 6.10 -10.01 -0.71
N ARG A 91 6.66 -10.90 -1.52
CA ARG A 91 7.56 -11.96 -1.07
C ARG A 91 8.77 -11.39 -0.33
N HIS A 92 8.99 -11.87 0.90
CA HIS A 92 10.13 -11.50 1.74
C HIS A 92 10.85 -12.74 2.27
N GLY A 93 11.48 -13.52 1.38
CA GLY A 93 12.11 -14.80 1.73
C GLY A 93 11.21 -16.01 1.50
N TYR A 94 11.49 -17.11 2.18
CA TYR A 94 10.87 -18.41 1.87
C TYR A 94 9.38 -18.47 2.28
N ASP A 95 9.07 -18.05 3.50
CA ASP A 95 7.74 -18.16 4.12
C ASP A 95 7.25 -16.85 4.76
N ARG A 96 7.87 -15.72 4.40
CA ARG A 96 7.54 -14.40 4.92
C ARG A 96 7.13 -13.45 3.80
N MET A 97 6.29 -12.49 4.16
CA MET A 97 5.78 -11.46 3.28
C MET A 97 6.00 -10.10 3.92
N ALA A 98 6.48 -9.13 3.15
CA ALA A 98 6.48 -7.73 3.52
C ALA A 98 5.10 -7.16 3.17
N VAL A 99 4.39 -6.65 4.16
CA VAL A 99 3.01 -6.20 4.06
C VAL A 99 2.94 -4.70 4.28
N SER A 100 2.31 -4.00 3.37
CA SER A 100 2.10 -2.55 3.44
C SER A 100 0.63 -2.22 3.20
N GLY A 101 0.10 -1.30 3.98
CA GLY A 101 -1.29 -0.85 3.90
C GLY A 101 -1.38 0.64 3.63
N TYR A 102 -2.43 1.06 2.92
CA TYR A 102 -2.69 2.43 2.52
C TYR A 102 -4.14 2.79 2.79
N LEU A 103 -4.38 3.97 3.36
CA LEU A 103 -5.69 4.60 3.45
C LEU A 103 -5.69 5.81 2.53
N ALA A 104 -6.45 5.76 1.45
CA ALA A 104 -6.56 6.82 0.46
C ALA A 104 -7.96 7.46 0.48
N ASP A 105 -7.99 8.78 0.55
CA ASP A 105 -9.16 9.59 0.22
C ASP A 105 -9.14 9.87 -1.27
N VAL A 106 -9.92 9.12 -2.02
CA VAL A 106 -9.97 9.19 -3.49
C VAL A 106 -10.84 10.34 -4.00
N TYR A 107 -11.49 11.08 -3.07
CA TYR A 107 -12.33 12.22 -3.44
C TYR A 107 -11.58 13.56 -3.33
N CYS A 108 -10.52 13.66 -2.49
CA CYS A 108 -9.87 14.94 -2.26
C CYS A 108 -8.40 14.85 -1.83
N LEU A 109 -8.11 14.19 -0.71
CA LEU A 109 -6.84 14.38 0.01
C LEU A 109 -5.73 13.42 -0.40
N GLY A 110 -6.03 12.38 -1.21
CA GLY A 110 -5.05 11.34 -1.55
C GLY A 110 -4.72 10.44 -0.36
N VAL A 111 -3.48 9.98 -0.24
CA VAL A 111 -3.09 9.08 0.86
C VAL A 111 -3.06 9.83 2.19
N LYS A 112 -3.95 9.44 3.10
CA LYS A 112 -4.12 10.01 4.45
C LYS A 112 -3.33 9.26 5.53
N ASN A 113 -3.01 8.00 5.30
CA ASN A 113 -2.24 7.18 6.22
C ASN A 113 -1.64 6.00 5.46
N ALA A 114 -0.50 5.52 5.92
CA ALA A 114 0.13 4.31 5.43
C ALA A 114 0.81 3.56 6.57
N ILE A 115 0.89 2.24 6.45
CA ILE A 115 1.47 1.38 7.49
C ILE A 115 2.41 0.33 6.90
N GLY A 116 3.40 -0.08 7.66
CA GLY A 116 4.38 -1.12 7.30
C GLY A 116 5.72 -0.53 6.81
N PRO A 117 6.55 -1.30 6.06
CA PRO A 117 6.31 -2.70 5.74
C PRO A 117 6.52 -3.62 6.96
N ASP A 118 5.52 -4.41 7.32
CA ASP A 118 5.61 -5.43 8.36
C ASP A 118 5.94 -6.80 7.76
N VAL A 119 6.85 -7.55 8.37
CA VAL A 119 7.25 -8.88 7.88
C VAL A 119 6.47 -9.96 8.60
N LEU A 120 5.45 -10.50 7.93
CA LEU A 120 4.48 -11.44 8.47
C LEU A 120 4.61 -12.84 7.84
N ASP A 121 4.20 -13.87 8.58
CA ASP A 121 3.90 -15.17 8.01
C ASP A 121 2.45 -15.24 7.48
N GLU A 122 2.06 -16.35 6.85
CA GLU A 122 0.72 -16.50 6.25
C GLU A 122 -0.42 -16.37 7.29
N ARG A 123 -0.20 -16.89 8.51
CA ARG A 123 -1.19 -16.85 9.58
C ARG A 123 -1.33 -15.44 10.15
N GLU A 124 -0.20 -14.76 10.34
CA GLU A 124 -0.15 -13.37 10.78
C GLU A 124 -0.80 -12.45 9.75
N LEU A 125 -0.48 -12.62 8.45
CA LEU A 125 -1.10 -11.86 7.35
C LEU A 125 -2.62 -12.02 7.33
N ARG A 126 -3.13 -13.26 7.50
CA ARG A 126 -4.59 -13.49 7.53
C ARG A 126 -5.26 -12.70 8.64
N ARG A 127 -4.72 -12.74 9.86
CA ARG A 127 -5.25 -11.99 11.01
C ARG A 127 -5.14 -10.48 10.80
N PHE A 128 -4.00 -10.04 10.27
CA PHE A 128 -3.77 -8.64 10.00
C PHE A 128 -4.77 -8.10 8.97
N ARG A 129 -5.02 -8.84 7.89
CA ARG A 129 -5.99 -8.49 6.85
C ARG A 129 -7.41 -8.37 7.43
N GLU A 130 -7.87 -9.34 8.23
CA GLU A 130 -9.17 -9.26 8.91
C GLU A 130 -9.28 -8.01 9.80
N TYR A 131 -8.22 -7.67 10.52
CA TYR A 131 -8.17 -6.46 11.35
C TYR A 131 -8.17 -5.19 10.48
N PHE A 132 -7.34 -5.15 9.43
CA PHE A 132 -7.15 -3.99 8.57
C PHE A 132 -8.43 -3.56 7.86
N PHE A 133 -9.24 -4.51 7.44
CA PHE A 133 -10.52 -4.26 6.78
C PHE A 133 -11.74 -4.31 7.71
N GLY A 134 -11.55 -4.41 9.02
CA GLY A 134 -12.62 -4.64 9.99
C GLY A 134 -13.70 -3.56 10.07
N GLU A 135 -13.38 -2.33 9.67
CA GLU A 135 -14.33 -1.20 9.63
C GLU A 135 -15.13 -1.13 8.31
N TYR A 136 -14.81 -1.97 7.32
CA TYR A 136 -15.47 -2.01 6.03
C TYR A 136 -16.48 -3.15 5.96
N ALA A 137 -17.45 -3.05 5.04
CA ALA A 137 -18.44 -4.11 4.79
C ALA A 137 -17.78 -5.43 4.31
N GLY A 138 -16.63 -5.34 3.68
CA GLY A 138 -15.82 -6.45 3.22
C GLY A 138 -14.59 -5.99 2.45
N TYR A 139 -13.84 -6.96 1.95
CA TYR A 139 -12.71 -6.74 1.06
C TYR A 139 -12.66 -7.82 -0.02
N GLN A 140 -11.99 -7.52 -1.11
CA GLN A 140 -11.81 -8.42 -2.25
C GLN A 140 -10.34 -8.48 -2.67
N GLU A 141 -9.95 -9.55 -3.37
CA GLU A 141 -8.66 -9.59 -4.07
C GLU A 141 -8.66 -8.63 -5.25
N ALA A 142 -7.52 -8.01 -5.49
CA ALA A 142 -7.36 -7.03 -6.57
C ALA A 142 -6.02 -7.23 -7.29
N PRO A 143 -5.93 -6.94 -8.59
CA PRO A 143 -4.65 -6.86 -9.25
C PRO A 143 -3.85 -5.68 -8.70
N ILE A 144 -2.54 -5.83 -8.60
CA ILE A 144 -1.63 -4.76 -8.15
C ILE A 144 -1.75 -3.50 -9.02
N ASP A 145 -2.11 -3.67 -10.27
CA ASP A 145 -2.36 -2.59 -11.19
C ASP A 145 -3.49 -1.66 -10.69
N LEU A 146 -4.63 -2.23 -10.25
CA LEU A 146 -5.70 -1.45 -9.65
C LEU A 146 -5.24 -0.72 -8.37
N ALA A 147 -4.46 -1.38 -7.52
CA ALA A 147 -3.90 -0.75 -6.32
C ALA A 147 -3.02 0.46 -6.65
N ARG A 148 -2.19 0.36 -7.69
CA ARG A 148 -1.38 1.48 -8.20
C ARG A 148 -2.27 2.65 -8.65
N HIS A 149 -3.27 2.36 -9.46
CA HIS A 149 -4.20 3.39 -9.95
C HIS A 149 -4.94 4.08 -8.81
N LEU A 150 -5.40 3.33 -7.80
CA LEU A 150 -6.09 3.89 -6.63
C LEU A 150 -5.15 4.74 -5.77
N VAL A 151 -4.00 4.20 -5.37
CA VAL A 151 -3.11 4.86 -4.40
C VAL A 151 -2.29 5.96 -5.06
N LEU A 152 -1.51 5.62 -6.10
CA LEU A 152 -0.63 6.60 -6.75
C LEU A 152 -1.43 7.62 -7.56
N GLY A 153 -2.50 7.17 -8.23
CA GLY A 153 -3.41 8.07 -8.94
C GLY A 153 -4.11 9.06 -8.01
N SER A 154 -4.53 8.64 -6.80
CA SER A 154 -5.11 9.56 -5.81
C SER A 154 -4.09 10.59 -5.30
N ILE A 155 -2.81 10.21 -5.16
CA ILE A 155 -1.74 11.15 -4.81
C ILE A 155 -1.58 12.20 -5.92
N ASP A 156 -1.48 11.76 -7.18
CA ASP A 156 -1.34 12.68 -8.31
C ASP A 156 -2.54 13.62 -8.42
N TYR A 157 -3.74 13.11 -8.19
CA TYR A 157 -4.95 13.93 -8.13
C TYR A 157 -4.90 14.95 -6.98
N ALA A 158 -4.61 14.51 -5.76
CA ALA A 158 -4.52 15.36 -4.58
C ALA A 158 -3.47 16.48 -4.74
N ARG A 159 -2.35 16.21 -5.42
CA ARG A 159 -1.33 17.20 -5.77
C ARG A 159 -1.89 18.31 -6.67
N THR A 160 -2.80 18.01 -7.58
CA THR A 160 -3.48 19.05 -8.38
C THR A 160 -4.33 19.98 -7.52
N LEU A 161 -4.78 19.50 -6.35
CA LEU A 161 -5.54 20.27 -5.37
C LEU A 161 -4.67 20.97 -4.31
N GLY A 162 -3.35 20.70 -4.31
CA GLY A 162 -2.37 21.28 -3.41
C GLY A 162 -2.07 20.46 -2.15
N PHE A 163 -2.35 19.16 -2.18
CA PHE A 163 -2.05 18.24 -1.09
C PHE A 163 -0.91 17.28 -1.46
N GLU A 164 -0.13 16.92 -0.46
CA GLU A 164 0.88 15.85 -0.55
C GLU A 164 0.42 14.67 0.33
N PRO A 165 0.88 13.45 0.01
CA PRO A 165 0.56 12.28 0.81
C PRO A 165 1.13 12.42 2.23
N ASP A 166 0.56 11.66 3.16
CA ASP A 166 1.08 11.54 4.51
C ASP A 166 2.54 11.08 4.52
N GLU A 167 3.34 11.53 5.50
CA GLU A 167 4.77 11.22 5.60
C GLU A 167 5.05 9.71 5.77
N GLU A 168 4.09 8.94 6.30
CA GLU A 168 4.17 7.49 6.45
C GLU A 168 4.08 6.75 5.10
N PHE A 169 3.72 7.43 4.01
CA PHE A 169 3.66 6.84 2.67
C PHE A 169 5.06 6.52 2.11
N GLU A 170 6.04 7.41 2.27
CA GLU A 170 7.36 7.24 1.65
C GLU A 170 8.05 5.91 1.98
N PRO A 171 8.07 5.43 3.24
CA PRO A 171 8.67 4.14 3.60
C PRO A 171 8.04 2.93 2.91
N VAL A 172 6.78 3.02 2.50
CA VAL A 172 5.99 1.92 1.94
C VAL A 172 5.69 2.07 0.44
N ALA A 173 6.04 3.20 -0.17
CA ALA A 173 5.77 3.49 -1.59
C ALA A 173 6.29 2.37 -2.52
N GLY A 174 7.48 1.81 -2.21
CA GLY A 174 8.10 0.74 -2.97
C GLY A 174 7.29 -0.57 -3.03
N ALA A 175 6.35 -0.78 -2.11
CA ALA A 175 5.49 -1.97 -2.16
C ALA A 175 4.48 -1.93 -3.33
N LEU A 176 4.16 -0.76 -3.85
CA LEU A 176 3.32 -0.62 -5.06
C LEU A 176 4.13 -0.91 -6.34
N GLY A 177 5.46 -0.74 -6.31
CA GLY A 177 6.33 -0.90 -7.47
C GLY A 177 6.35 0.33 -8.38
N ALA A 178 6.91 0.15 -9.59
CA ALA A 178 7.04 1.25 -10.53
C ALA A 178 5.68 1.78 -11.02
N TRP A 179 5.59 3.08 -11.17
CA TRP A 179 4.43 3.80 -11.68
C TRP A 179 4.89 4.90 -12.62
N GLU A 180 4.48 4.83 -13.88
CA GLU A 180 4.80 5.83 -14.91
C GLU A 180 3.55 6.16 -15.75
N GLU A 181 2.41 5.58 -15.41
CA GLU A 181 1.18 5.73 -16.17
C GLU A 181 0.29 6.85 -15.62
N LYS A 182 -0.55 7.40 -16.48
CA LYS A 182 -1.69 8.22 -16.05
C LYS A 182 -2.80 7.30 -15.53
N SER A 183 -3.41 7.66 -14.39
CA SER A 183 -4.48 6.85 -13.84
C SER A 183 -5.64 6.66 -14.82
N ALA A 184 -6.16 5.43 -14.90
CA ALA A 184 -7.39 5.09 -15.61
C ALA A 184 -8.65 5.34 -14.76
N ILE A 185 -8.49 6.00 -13.60
CA ILE A 185 -9.55 6.38 -12.68
C ILE A 185 -9.66 7.90 -12.67
N THR A 186 -10.86 8.42 -12.84
CA THR A 186 -11.18 9.81 -12.57
C THR A 186 -11.59 9.96 -11.12
N PHE A 187 -10.81 10.70 -10.36
CA PHE A 187 -10.97 10.93 -8.94
C PHE A 187 -11.97 12.06 -8.64
N GLY A 188 -12.28 12.22 -7.35
CA GLY A 188 -13.35 13.09 -6.91
C GLY A 188 -14.70 12.38 -6.91
N ARG A 189 -15.65 12.85 -6.12
CA ARG A 189 -17.01 12.30 -6.13
C ARG A 189 -17.70 12.71 -7.43
N ASP A 190 -17.98 11.74 -8.29
CA ASP A 190 -18.51 11.98 -9.64
C ASP A 190 -17.64 12.95 -10.48
N GLY A 191 -16.30 12.87 -10.29
CA GLY A 191 -15.33 13.71 -10.97
C GLY A 191 -15.12 15.11 -10.37
N ARG A 192 -15.74 15.40 -9.21
CA ARG A 192 -15.66 16.67 -8.52
C ARG A 192 -14.96 16.51 -7.15
N PRO A 193 -14.01 17.37 -6.78
CA PRO A 193 -13.39 17.33 -5.46
C PRO A 193 -14.45 17.42 -4.36
N PHE A 194 -14.44 16.46 -3.43
CA PHE A 194 -15.36 16.41 -2.32
C PHE A 194 -14.59 16.14 -1.02
N TYR A 195 -14.53 17.16 -0.17
CA TYR A 195 -13.87 17.01 1.12
C TYR A 195 -14.86 16.66 2.22
N MET A 196 -14.63 15.54 2.89
CA MET A 196 -15.31 15.16 4.12
C MET A 196 -14.34 15.24 5.29
N GLN A 197 -14.67 16.05 6.30
CA GLN A 197 -13.81 16.19 7.46
C GLN A 197 -13.70 14.89 8.25
N GLY A 198 -12.50 14.34 8.30
CA GLY A 198 -12.16 13.23 9.17
C GLY A 198 -11.90 13.68 10.62
N PRO A 199 -11.82 12.72 11.57
CA PRO A 199 -11.69 13.01 13.00
C PRO A 199 -10.38 13.72 13.37
N HIS A 200 -9.36 13.63 12.55
CA HIS A 200 -8.03 14.22 12.77
C HIS A 200 -7.70 15.36 11.81
N ASP A 201 -8.63 15.75 10.93
CA ASP A 201 -8.40 16.77 9.93
C ASP A 201 -8.54 18.18 10.51
N ASP A 202 -7.62 19.07 10.17
CA ASP A 202 -7.81 20.52 10.28
C ASP A 202 -8.59 21.02 9.07
N ALA A 203 -9.92 21.02 9.18
CA ALA A 203 -10.81 21.44 8.10
C ALA A 203 -10.52 22.87 7.62
N ALA A 204 -10.16 23.79 8.51
CA ALA A 204 -9.84 25.15 8.13
C ALA A 204 -8.57 25.23 7.27
N LYS A 205 -7.57 24.40 7.57
CA LYS A 205 -6.36 24.26 6.77
C LYS A 205 -6.68 23.66 5.39
N VAL A 206 -7.47 22.58 5.35
CA VAL A 206 -7.87 21.91 4.09
C VAL A 206 -8.62 22.87 3.18
N LEU A 207 -9.67 23.54 3.68
CA LEU A 207 -10.46 24.49 2.90
C LEU A 207 -9.62 25.69 2.41
N ARG A 208 -8.65 26.13 3.20
CA ARG A 208 -7.72 27.20 2.79
C ARG A 208 -6.82 26.75 1.64
N ILE A 209 -6.40 25.48 1.60
CA ILE A 209 -5.60 24.93 0.51
C ILE A 209 -6.46 24.81 -0.75
N LEU A 210 -7.65 24.21 -0.66
CA LEU A 210 -8.58 24.09 -1.80
C LEU A 210 -8.86 25.45 -2.45
N ARG A 211 -9.16 26.48 -1.65
CA ARG A 211 -9.44 27.84 -2.13
C ARG A 211 -8.25 28.58 -2.75
N ARG A 212 -7.07 28.00 -2.77
CA ARG A 212 -5.91 28.54 -3.52
C ARG A 212 -5.90 28.09 -4.97
N THR A 213 -6.50 26.93 -5.24
CA THR A 213 -6.49 26.30 -6.55
C THR A 213 -7.85 26.25 -7.22
N LEU A 214 -8.93 26.34 -6.42
CA LEU A 214 -10.32 26.20 -6.86
C LEU A 214 -11.17 27.36 -6.33
N SER A 215 -12.21 27.74 -7.08
CA SER A 215 -13.31 28.56 -6.59
C SER A 215 -14.30 27.76 -5.74
N ASP A 216 -15.10 28.43 -4.90
CA ASP A 216 -16.01 27.76 -3.96
C ASP A 216 -17.10 26.90 -4.67
N ASP A 217 -17.36 27.12 -5.95
CA ASP A 217 -18.29 26.34 -6.79
C ASP A 217 -17.64 25.16 -7.50
N GLU A 218 -16.31 24.99 -7.42
CA GLU A 218 -15.58 23.88 -8.06
C GLU A 218 -15.34 22.68 -7.15
N PHE A 219 -15.63 22.78 -5.85
CA PHE A 219 -15.54 21.67 -4.92
C PHE A 219 -16.71 21.68 -3.93
N ASP A 220 -16.98 20.51 -3.35
CA ASP A 220 -17.95 20.35 -2.28
C ASP A 220 -17.27 19.92 -0.98
N HIS A 221 -17.89 20.21 0.15
CA HIS A 221 -17.35 19.80 1.44
C HIS A 221 -18.42 19.60 2.51
N VAL A 222 -18.11 18.70 3.46
CA VAL A 222 -18.87 18.49 4.70
C VAL A 222 -17.91 18.63 5.87
N THR A 223 -18.22 19.56 6.79
CA THR A 223 -17.43 19.79 7.99
C THR A 223 -18.31 19.71 9.23
N VAL A 224 -17.74 19.25 10.34
CA VAL A 224 -18.43 19.20 11.62
C VAL A 224 -18.41 20.61 12.22
N SER A 225 -19.59 21.16 12.52
CA SER A 225 -19.70 22.46 13.21
C SER A 225 -19.10 22.37 14.61
N PRO A 226 -18.32 23.39 15.06
CA PRO A 226 -17.86 23.46 16.44
C PRO A 226 -19.07 23.46 17.39
N GLY A 227 -19.24 22.41 18.20
CA GLY A 227 -20.34 22.27 19.14
C GLY A 227 -21.11 20.95 19.10
N TRP A 228 -20.82 20.05 18.16
CA TRP A 228 -21.39 18.71 18.17
C TRP A 228 -20.54 17.81 19.07
N PRO A 229 -21.07 17.26 20.18
CA PRO A 229 -20.32 16.34 21.03
C PRO A 229 -19.97 15.06 20.21
N ALA A 230 -18.68 14.71 20.17
CA ALA A 230 -18.28 13.39 19.70
C ALA A 230 -18.96 12.32 20.56
N ARG A 231 -19.66 11.40 19.93
CA ARG A 231 -20.27 10.24 20.59
C ARG A 231 -19.28 9.12 20.69
#